data_b870e52304a451c3cefe36fd19ef0992
#
_entry.id   b870e52304a451c3cefe36fd19ef0992
#
_cell.length_a   1.000
_cell.length_b   1.000
_cell.length_c   1.000
_cell.angle_alpha   90.00
_cell.angle_beta   90.00
_cell.angle_gamma   90.00
#
_symmetry.space_group_name_H-M   'P 1'
#
loop_
_entity.id
_entity.type
_entity.pdbx_description
1 polymer ?
#
loop_
_entity_poly.entity_id
_entity_poly.type
_entity_poly.pdbx_seq_one_letter_code
_entity_poly.pdbx_strand_id
1 'polypeptide(L)'
;MMEITEEIRAWIERNAGTTKLDADEYIDASDGLIHCKNCKGSRQTIVPNFGKPGYLMPRCICACQIEAERRRKEADAQRERMERIKRRKAQGLQDRYLYDYTFANDRGENPLIEKARAYVERWSEAFRDNTGLLLFGDVGTGKSFFAGCIANALLERDVPVLMTNFPSILNRLTGVFSEDRADFIASLELYDLLIIDDLGVERSTEYAMEQMFFVIDSRYRSRKPMIITTNLRLEEIKNPPDLAHARIYDRILERCAPILFAGKNFREENAAATRTAAKQIVSPEERSLAEYEN
;
A
#
# COMPACT_ATOMS: atom_id res chain seq x y z
N MET A 1 -15.41 37.42 -22.93
CA MET A 1 -16.79 37.70 -22.49
C MET A 1 -17.37 38.69 -23.48
N MET A 2 -18.47 38.34 -24.12
CA MET A 2 -19.09 39.23 -25.09
C MET A 2 -19.78 40.39 -24.31
N GLU A 3 -19.51 41.63 -24.64
CA GLU A 3 -20.22 42.77 -24.02
C GLU A 3 -21.71 42.73 -24.38
N ILE A 4 -22.58 42.86 -23.36
CA ILE A 4 -24.02 42.86 -23.56
C ILE A 4 -24.43 44.21 -24.15
N THR A 5 -24.66 44.24 -25.46
CA THR A 5 -25.15 45.39 -26.16
C THR A 5 -26.65 45.66 -25.87
N GLU A 6 -27.17 46.86 -26.16
CA GLU A 6 -28.58 47.17 -25.99
C GLU A 6 -29.50 46.18 -26.76
N GLU A 7 -29.10 45.74 -27.94
CA GLU A 7 -29.83 44.75 -28.74
C GLU A 7 -29.93 43.39 -28.05
N ILE A 8 -28.82 42.91 -27.43
CA ILE A 8 -28.79 41.67 -26.67
C ILE A 8 -29.69 41.81 -25.43
N ARG A 9 -29.63 42.91 -24.73
CA ARG A 9 -30.49 43.19 -23.55
C ARG A 9 -31.98 43.17 -23.91
N ALA A 10 -32.39 43.85 -24.96
CA ALA A 10 -33.77 43.82 -25.48
C ALA A 10 -34.21 42.44 -25.93
N TRP A 11 -33.28 41.60 -26.39
CA TRP A 11 -33.57 40.20 -26.75
C TRP A 11 -33.74 39.32 -25.49
N ILE A 12 -32.91 39.50 -24.46
CA ILE A 12 -33.01 38.81 -23.16
C ILE A 12 -34.37 39.13 -22.52
N GLU A 13 -34.76 40.40 -22.42
CA GLU A 13 -36.03 40.81 -21.82
C GLU A 13 -37.24 40.16 -22.50
N ARG A 14 -37.20 40.03 -23.81
CA ARG A 14 -38.30 39.39 -24.58
C ARG A 14 -38.33 37.86 -24.39
N ASN A 15 -37.23 37.21 -24.02
CA ASN A 15 -37.10 35.75 -23.94
C ASN A 15 -36.90 35.22 -22.52
N ALA A 16 -36.73 36.09 -21.51
CA ALA A 16 -36.48 35.68 -20.11
C ALA A 16 -37.68 35.02 -19.40
N GLY A 17 -38.89 35.09 -20.00
CA GLY A 17 -40.17 34.80 -19.32
C GLY A 17 -40.49 33.32 -19.04
N THR A 18 -39.67 32.32 -19.41
CA THR A 18 -40.05 30.90 -19.32
C THR A 18 -39.02 29.99 -18.64
N THR A 19 -37.94 30.53 -18.10
CA THR A 19 -36.86 29.71 -17.53
C THR A 19 -37.16 29.32 -16.08
N LYS A 20 -37.38 28.02 -15.80
CA LYS A 20 -37.55 27.52 -14.44
C LYS A 20 -36.21 27.65 -13.69
N LEU A 21 -36.22 28.34 -12.55
CA LEU A 21 -35.09 28.54 -11.67
C LEU A 21 -34.97 27.38 -10.68
N ASP A 22 -33.75 26.96 -10.41
CA ASP A 22 -33.45 26.06 -9.31
C ASP A 22 -33.44 26.82 -7.97
N ALA A 23 -33.51 26.10 -6.84
CA ALA A 23 -33.64 26.73 -5.52
C ALA A 23 -32.48 27.68 -5.16
N ASP A 24 -31.30 27.42 -5.72
CA ASP A 24 -30.05 28.15 -5.51
C ASP A 24 -29.71 29.14 -6.64
N GLU A 25 -30.69 29.46 -7.49
CA GLU A 25 -30.56 30.39 -8.61
C GLU A 25 -31.40 31.66 -8.44
N TYR A 26 -30.97 32.73 -9.07
CA TYR A 26 -31.73 33.98 -9.20
C TYR A 26 -31.42 34.64 -10.56
N ILE A 27 -32.31 35.48 -11.03
CA ILE A 27 -32.05 36.35 -12.20
C ILE A 27 -31.41 37.62 -11.71
N ASP A 28 -30.22 37.95 -12.23
CA ASP A 28 -29.55 39.22 -11.91
C ASP A 28 -30.14 40.36 -12.71
N ALA A 29 -30.52 41.44 -12.01
CA ALA A 29 -31.15 42.59 -12.65
C ALA A 29 -30.20 43.40 -13.56
N SER A 30 -28.89 43.24 -13.40
CA SER A 30 -27.88 43.95 -14.19
C SER A 30 -27.73 43.43 -15.61
N ASP A 31 -27.89 42.10 -15.80
CA ASP A 31 -27.69 41.44 -17.08
C ASP A 31 -28.83 40.55 -17.55
N GLY A 32 -29.83 40.30 -16.69
CA GLY A 32 -31.00 39.46 -16.97
C GLY A 32 -30.71 37.98 -17.06
N LEU A 33 -29.52 37.53 -16.68
CA LEU A 33 -29.10 36.13 -16.73
C LEU A 33 -29.32 35.41 -15.39
N ILE A 34 -29.32 34.10 -15.45
CA ILE A 34 -29.38 33.25 -14.24
C ILE A 34 -28.02 33.25 -13.56
N HIS A 35 -28.02 33.59 -12.27
CA HIS A 35 -26.86 33.62 -11.41
C HIS A 35 -27.02 32.67 -10.20
N CYS A 36 -25.90 32.24 -9.65
CA CYS A 36 -25.83 31.39 -8.44
C CYS A 36 -26.01 32.28 -7.19
N LYS A 37 -26.92 31.91 -6.28
CA LYS A 37 -27.11 32.61 -4.99
C LYS A 37 -25.86 32.56 -4.10
N ASN A 38 -25.05 31.50 -4.22
CA ASN A 38 -23.86 31.25 -3.37
C ASN A 38 -22.67 32.11 -3.80
N CYS A 39 -22.21 31.95 -5.05
CA CYS A 39 -20.99 32.61 -5.54
C CYS A 39 -21.26 33.84 -6.40
N LYS A 40 -22.50 34.18 -6.65
CA LYS A 40 -22.94 35.27 -7.53
C LYS A 40 -22.46 35.18 -8.98
N GLY A 41 -21.81 34.04 -9.33
CA GLY A 41 -21.35 33.80 -10.69
C GLY A 41 -22.50 33.43 -11.63
N SER A 42 -22.38 33.79 -12.91
CA SER A 42 -23.37 33.45 -13.92
C SER A 42 -23.51 31.93 -14.09
N ARG A 43 -24.74 31.47 -14.25
CA ARG A 43 -25.13 30.11 -14.65
C ARG A 43 -25.72 30.02 -16.04
N GLN A 44 -25.68 31.13 -16.76
CA GLN A 44 -26.01 31.20 -18.17
C GLN A 44 -24.93 31.97 -18.93
N THR A 45 -24.78 31.63 -20.18
CA THR A 45 -23.96 32.41 -21.13
C THR A 45 -24.78 32.70 -22.38
N ILE A 46 -24.42 33.76 -23.09
CA ILE A 46 -25.07 34.15 -24.33
C ILE A 46 -24.18 33.72 -25.47
N VAL A 47 -24.72 32.96 -26.41
CA VAL A 47 -24.02 32.58 -27.63
C VAL A 47 -24.90 32.88 -28.87
N PRO A 48 -24.31 33.29 -29.99
CA PRO A 48 -25.06 33.49 -31.23
C PRO A 48 -25.76 32.19 -31.65
N ASN A 49 -26.97 32.30 -32.17
CA ASN A 49 -27.67 31.15 -32.73
C ASN A 49 -27.21 30.93 -34.18
N PHE A 50 -26.27 29.98 -34.37
CA PHE A 50 -25.72 29.70 -35.70
C PHE A 50 -26.83 29.20 -36.65
N GLY A 51 -27.04 29.93 -37.75
CA GLY A 51 -28.01 29.59 -38.78
C GLY A 51 -29.42 30.13 -38.59
N LYS A 52 -29.70 30.87 -37.50
CA LYS A 52 -30.95 31.59 -37.26
C LYS A 52 -30.69 32.96 -36.62
N PRO A 53 -31.51 34.01 -36.90
CA PRO A 53 -31.36 35.28 -36.22
C PRO A 53 -31.67 35.15 -34.71
N GLY A 54 -30.80 35.73 -33.85
CA GLY A 54 -30.96 35.76 -32.40
C GLY A 54 -29.87 35.04 -31.61
N TYR A 55 -30.10 34.84 -30.32
CA TYR A 55 -29.13 34.32 -29.37
C TYR A 55 -29.70 33.09 -28.64
N LEU A 56 -28.81 32.26 -28.14
CA LEU A 56 -29.11 31.14 -27.22
C LEU A 56 -28.54 31.49 -25.84
N MET A 57 -29.24 31.07 -24.79
CA MET A 57 -28.80 31.22 -23.40
C MET A 57 -28.59 29.85 -22.75
N PRO A 58 -27.58 29.08 -23.17
CA PRO A 58 -27.34 27.81 -22.54
C PRO A 58 -26.91 27.99 -21.09
N ARG A 59 -27.29 27.01 -20.24
CA ARG A 59 -26.81 26.96 -18.87
C ARG A 59 -25.33 26.60 -18.82
N CYS A 60 -24.61 27.21 -17.88
CA CYS A 60 -23.22 26.89 -17.57
C CYS A 60 -23.06 26.66 -16.07
N ILE A 61 -21.99 25.99 -15.71
CA ILE A 61 -21.65 25.74 -14.31
C ILE A 61 -20.90 26.93 -13.73
N CYS A 62 -21.28 27.37 -12.54
CA CYS A 62 -20.59 28.45 -11.83
C CYS A 62 -19.35 27.98 -11.09
N ALA A 63 -18.49 28.89 -10.66
CA ALA A 63 -17.24 28.59 -9.99
C ALA A 63 -17.40 27.68 -8.74
N CYS A 64 -18.45 27.91 -7.94
CA CYS A 64 -18.69 27.09 -6.75
C CYS A 64 -19.14 25.66 -7.09
N GLN A 65 -19.83 25.42 -8.20
CA GLN A 65 -20.18 24.10 -8.67
C GLN A 65 -18.94 23.37 -9.22
N ILE A 66 -18.10 24.07 -9.98
CA ILE A 66 -16.82 23.52 -10.45
C ILE A 66 -15.97 23.07 -9.27
N GLU A 67 -15.84 23.93 -8.26
CA GLU A 67 -15.07 23.62 -7.06
C GLU A 67 -15.66 22.46 -6.25
N ALA A 68 -17.00 22.43 -6.09
CA ALA A 68 -17.68 21.33 -5.40
C ALA A 68 -17.49 19.99 -6.15
N GLU A 69 -17.58 20.01 -7.48
CA GLU A 69 -17.33 18.81 -8.29
C GLU A 69 -15.87 18.35 -8.22
N ARG A 70 -14.92 19.31 -8.24
CA ARG A 70 -13.50 19.00 -8.06
C ARG A 70 -13.25 18.31 -6.71
N ARG A 71 -13.76 18.90 -5.61
CA ARG A 71 -13.62 18.30 -4.25
C ARG A 71 -14.26 16.93 -4.15
N ARG A 72 -15.42 16.73 -4.78
CA ARG A 72 -16.07 15.41 -4.82
C ARG A 72 -15.22 14.39 -5.56
N LYS A 73 -14.71 14.74 -6.75
CA LYS A 73 -13.82 13.84 -7.52
C LYS A 73 -12.54 13.51 -6.76
N GLU A 74 -11.93 14.49 -6.07
CA GLU A 74 -10.75 14.28 -5.22
C GLU A 74 -11.07 13.33 -4.05
N ALA A 75 -12.21 13.53 -3.37
CA ALA A 75 -12.64 12.66 -2.27
C ALA A 75 -12.95 11.24 -2.72
N ASP A 76 -13.62 11.07 -3.86
CA ASP A 76 -13.93 9.76 -4.44
C ASP A 76 -12.64 9.03 -4.86
N ALA A 77 -11.71 9.72 -5.52
CA ALA A 77 -10.39 9.17 -5.90
C ALA A 77 -9.56 8.76 -4.67
N GLN A 78 -9.61 9.55 -3.60
CA GLN A 78 -8.93 9.23 -2.34
C GLN A 78 -9.55 8.00 -1.69
N ARG A 79 -10.89 7.88 -1.67
CA ARG A 79 -11.59 6.70 -1.14
C ARG A 79 -11.24 5.44 -1.92
N GLU A 80 -11.29 5.49 -3.24
CA GLU A 80 -10.90 4.36 -4.09
C GLU A 80 -9.44 3.94 -3.87
N ARG A 81 -8.53 4.91 -3.72
CA ARG A 81 -7.13 4.62 -3.39
C ARG A 81 -7.00 3.91 -2.05
N MET A 82 -7.68 4.38 -1.00
CA MET A 82 -7.64 3.75 0.32
C MET A 82 -8.21 2.34 0.31
N GLU A 83 -9.31 2.10 -0.41
CA GLU A 83 -9.88 0.76 -0.56
C GLU A 83 -8.94 -0.18 -1.33
N ARG A 84 -8.26 0.31 -2.36
CA ARG A 84 -7.26 -0.46 -3.09
C ARG A 84 -6.07 -0.84 -2.20
N ILE A 85 -5.53 0.11 -1.44
CA ILE A 85 -4.46 -0.15 -0.46
C ILE A 85 -4.90 -1.19 0.57
N LYS A 86 -6.10 -1.04 1.14
CA LYS A 86 -6.65 -2.00 2.10
C LYS A 86 -6.75 -3.41 1.52
N ARG A 87 -7.21 -3.53 0.28
CA ARG A 87 -7.30 -4.81 -0.43
C ARG A 87 -5.91 -5.41 -0.67
N ARG A 88 -4.95 -4.60 -1.12
CA ARG A 88 -3.56 -5.03 -1.32
C ARG A 88 -2.90 -5.48 -0.03
N LYS A 89 -3.09 -4.75 1.08
CA LYS A 89 -2.60 -5.19 2.39
C LYS A 89 -3.20 -6.55 2.79
N ALA A 90 -4.49 -6.76 2.60
CA ALA A 90 -5.13 -8.03 2.91
C ALA A 90 -4.65 -9.20 2.04
N GLN A 91 -4.25 -8.95 0.81
CA GLN A 91 -3.68 -9.96 -0.09
C GLN A 91 -2.18 -10.19 0.13
N GLY A 92 -1.45 -9.13 0.45
CA GLY A 92 0.02 -9.12 0.54
C GLY A 92 0.58 -9.44 1.92
N LEU A 93 -0.18 -9.20 3.00
CA LEU A 93 0.22 -9.48 4.38
C LEU A 93 -0.66 -10.61 4.92
N GLN A 94 -0.15 -11.84 4.89
CA GLN A 94 -0.94 -13.02 5.23
C GLN A 94 -1.25 -13.12 6.73
N ASP A 95 -0.33 -12.66 7.57
CA ASP A 95 -0.47 -12.71 9.03
C ASP A 95 -0.85 -11.35 9.60
N ARG A 96 -1.77 -11.37 10.58
CA ARG A 96 -2.35 -10.15 11.15
C ARG A 96 -1.31 -9.26 11.85
N TYR A 97 -0.32 -9.85 12.49
CA TYR A 97 0.74 -9.11 13.18
C TYR A 97 1.63 -8.30 12.22
N LEU A 98 1.70 -8.68 10.92
CA LEU A 98 2.47 -7.95 9.92
C LEU A 98 1.92 -6.55 9.63
N TYR A 99 0.64 -6.30 9.94
CA TYR A 99 0.06 -4.96 9.80
C TYR A 99 0.66 -3.94 10.76
N ASP A 100 1.19 -4.42 11.89
CA ASP A 100 1.83 -3.58 12.90
C ASP A 100 3.32 -3.32 12.61
N TYR A 101 3.90 -4.00 11.62
CA TYR A 101 5.29 -3.82 11.19
C TYR A 101 5.42 -2.59 10.29
N THR A 102 5.32 -1.42 10.91
CA THR A 102 5.38 -0.12 10.24
C THR A 102 6.49 0.74 10.81
N PHE A 103 6.97 1.69 10.02
CA PHE A 103 7.94 2.68 10.49
C PHE A 103 7.42 3.57 11.64
N ALA A 104 6.10 3.71 11.78
CA ALA A 104 5.49 4.44 12.89
C ALA A 104 5.59 3.67 14.21
N ASN A 105 5.66 2.35 14.16
CA ASN A 105 5.79 1.48 15.33
C ASN A 105 7.26 1.17 15.67
N ASP A 106 8.22 1.74 14.92
CA ASP A 106 9.63 1.62 15.24
C ASP A 106 9.96 2.42 16.51
N ARG A 107 10.64 1.76 17.46
CA ARG A 107 11.04 2.36 18.75
C ARG A 107 12.37 3.08 18.68
N GLY A 108 13.00 3.15 17.51
CA GLY A 108 14.30 3.77 17.31
C GLY A 108 15.48 2.95 17.89
N GLU A 109 15.24 1.68 18.22
CA GLU A 109 16.24 0.82 18.86
C GLU A 109 17.14 0.10 17.86
N ASN A 110 16.70 -0.04 16.60
CA ASN A 110 17.45 -0.70 15.55
C ASN A 110 17.95 0.31 14.51
N PRO A 111 19.24 0.66 14.48
CA PRO A 111 19.77 1.63 13.52
C PRO A 111 19.69 1.15 12.07
N LEU A 112 19.49 -0.15 11.84
CA LEU A 112 19.34 -0.69 10.49
C LEU A 112 18.04 -0.24 9.83
N ILE A 113 17.03 0.21 10.59
CA ILE A 113 15.74 0.63 10.05
C ILE A 113 15.85 1.75 9.03
N GLU A 114 16.87 2.60 9.15
CA GLU A 114 17.15 3.65 8.17
C GLU A 114 17.50 3.10 6.78
N LYS A 115 18.10 1.89 6.73
CA LYS A 115 18.32 1.19 5.45
C LYS A 115 17.01 0.74 4.82
N ALA A 116 16.01 0.36 5.63
CA ALA A 116 14.67 0.03 5.13
C ALA A 116 13.98 1.27 4.55
N ARG A 117 14.09 2.44 5.22
CA ARG A 117 13.56 3.71 4.72
C ARG A 117 14.21 4.07 3.39
N ALA A 118 15.53 4.03 3.31
CA ALA A 118 16.28 4.31 2.09
C ALA A 118 15.89 3.36 0.93
N TYR A 119 15.68 2.07 1.22
CA TYR A 119 15.23 1.10 0.21
C TYR A 119 13.84 1.45 -0.34
N VAL A 120 12.90 1.85 0.54
CA VAL A 120 11.55 2.28 0.14
C VAL A 120 11.59 3.60 -0.64
N GLU A 121 12.44 4.53 -0.28
CA GLU A 121 12.60 5.80 -1.00
C GLU A 121 13.16 5.58 -2.41
N ARG A 122 14.12 4.67 -2.53
CA ARG A 122 14.77 4.33 -3.80
C ARG A 122 14.15 3.11 -4.48
N TRP A 123 12.89 2.79 -4.18
CA TRP A 123 12.20 1.62 -4.73
C TRP A 123 12.24 1.53 -6.24
N SER A 124 12.04 2.64 -6.95
CA SER A 124 12.05 2.65 -8.41
C SER A 124 13.39 2.22 -9.00
N GLU A 125 14.51 2.53 -8.33
CA GLU A 125 15.85 2.07 -8.72
C GLU A 125 16.01 0.58 -8.40
N ALA A 126 15.65 0.18 -7.17
CA ALA A 126 15.72 -1.22 -6.73
C ALA A 126 14.90 -2.14 -7.66
N PHE A 127 13.71 -1.70 -8.06
CA PHE A 127 12.85 -2.45 -8.98
C PHE A 127 13.46 -2.57 -10.38
N ARG A 128 13.95 -1.44 -10.94
CA ARG A 128 14.58 -1.42 -12.27
C ARG A 128 15.83 -2.32 -12.33
N ASP A 129 16.65 -2.26 -11.28
CA ASP A 129 17.94 -2.95 -11.23
C ASP A 129 17.81 -4.36 -10.63
N ASN A 130 16.58 -4.80 -10.30
CA ASN A 130 16.28 -6.09 -9.66
C ASN A 130 17.13 -6.33 -8.40
N THR A 131 17.23 -5.32 -7.52
CA THR A 131 18.04 -5.38 -6.30
C THR A 131 17.18 -5.82 -5.13
N GLY A 132 17.40 -7.04 -4.66
CA GLY A 132 16.80 -7.60 -3.47
C GLY A 132 17.66 -7.43 -2.21
N LEU A 133 17.16 -7.94 -1.07
CA LEU A 133 17.87 -7.93 0.21
C LEU A 133 17.88 -9.32 0.84
N LEU A 134 19.03 -9.73 1.40
CA LEU A 134 19.17 -10.92 2.23
C LEU A 134 19.45 -10.48 3.68
N LEU A 135 18.42 -10.59 4.53
CA LEU A 135 18.49 -10.22 5.94
C LEU A 135 18.88 -11.47 6.74
N PHE A 136 20.10 -11.54 7.23
CA PHE A 136 20.63 -12.73 7.89
C PHE A 136 21.18 -12.41 9.29
N GLY A 137 21.28 -13.41 10.16
CA GLY A 137 21.86 -13.30 11.50
C GLY A 137 20.93 -13.76 12.60
N ASP A 138 21.19 -13.35 13.84
CA ASP A 138 20.61 -13.94 15.06
C ASP A 138 19.09 -13.83 15.16
N VAL A 139 18.49 -14.76 15.91
CA VAL A 139 17.05 -14.79 16.16
C VAL A 139 16.64 -13.58 17.02
N GLY A 140 15.48 -12.99 16.72
CA GLY A 140 14.92 -11.90 17.53
C GLY A 140 15.53 -10.51 17.28
N THR A 141 16.42 -10.36 16.30
CA THR A 141 17.13 -9.10 15.99
C THR A 141 16.35 -8.12 15.11
N GLY A 142 15.09 -8.45 14.76
CA GLY A 142 14.21 -7.52 14.02
C GLY A 142 14.21 -7.67 12.50
N LYS A 143 14.73 -8.77 11.92
CA LYS A 143 14.71 -9.03 10.46
C LYS A 143 13.31 -8.97 9.85
N SER A 144 12.36 -9.72 10.43
CA SER A 144 10.96 -9.74 9.96
C SER A 144 10.28 -8.38 10.12
N PHE A 145 10.58 -7.65 11.20
CA PHE A 145 10.06 -6.29 11.39
C PHE A 145 10.59 -5.33 10.32
N PHE A 146 11.88 -5.37 10.03
CA PHE A 146 12.50 -4.59 8.95
C PHE A 146 11.84 -4.88 7.59
N ALA A 147 11.68 -6.16 7.25
CA ALA A 147 11.02 -6.58 5.99
C ALA A 147 9.55 -6.15 5.95
N GLY A 148 8.83 -6.27 7.06
CA GLY A 148 7.44 -5.85 7.20
C GLY A 148 7.25 -4.34 7.08
N CYS A 149 8.19 -3.53 7.60
CA CYS A 149 8.18 -2.08 7.40
C CYS A 149 8.29 -1.71 5.92
N ILE A 150 9.17 -2.37 5.17
CA ILE A 150 9.29 -2.18 3.72
C ILE A 150 7.97 -2.59 3.03
N ALA A 151 7.42 -3.76 3.38
CA ALA A 151 6.17 -4.27 2.81
C ALA A 151 5.03 -3.27 2.99
N ASN A 152 4.77 -2.83 4.23
CA ASN A 152 3.70 -1.89 4.53
C ASN A 152 3.88 -0.56 3.79
N ALA A 153 5.08 0.01 3.81
CA ALA A 153 5.36 1.29 3.18
C ALA A 153 5.20 1.25 1.65
N LEU A 154 5.59 0.16 1.01
CA LEU A 154 5.40 -0.02 -0.44
C LEU A 154 3.93 -0.27 -0.78
N LEU A 155 3.19 -1.06 0.01
CA LEU A 155 1.75 -1.25 -0.15
C LEU A 155 0.98 0.08 -0.03
N GLU A 156 1.39 0.98 0.86
CA GLU A 156 0.84 2.34 0.99
C GLU A 156 1.14 3.25 -0.21
N ARG A 157 2.22 2.95 -0.94
CA ARG A 157 2.55 3.58 -2.22
C ARG A 157 1.88 2.89 -3.43
N ASP A 158 0.94 1.98 -3.18
CA ASP A 158 0.21 1.21 -4.19
C ASP A 158 1.08 0.22 -4.99
N VAL A 159 2.23 -0.19 -4.44
CA VAL A 159 3.08 -1.23 -5.00
C VAL A 159 2.57 -2.61 -4.58
N PRO A 160 2.40 -3.57 -5.50
CA PRO A 160 2.05 -4.95 -5.15
C PRO A 160 3.19 -5.65 -4.41
N VAL A 161 2.98 -5.99 -3.13
CA VAL A 161 3.94 -6.73 -2.30
C VAL A 161 3.25 -7.96 -1.72
N LEU A 162 3.95 -9.10 -1.72
CA LEU A 162 3.58 -10.29 -0.96
C LEU A 162 4.67 -10.56 0.08
N MET A 163 4.28 -10.61 1.35
CA MET A 163 5.10 -11.10 2.45
C MET A 163 4.51 -12.41 2.97
N THR A 164 5.28 -13.47 2.88
CA THR A 164 4.90 -14.83 3.23
C THR A 164 6.11 -15.57 3.81
N ASN A 165 5.94 -16.81 4.22
CA ASN A 165 7.03 -17.71 4.60
C ASN A 165 6.98 -18.97 3.75
N PHE A 166 8.09 -19.72 3.73
CA PHE A 166 8.19 -20.89 2.89
C PHE A 166 7.23 -22.02 3.31
N PRO A 167 6.99 -22.32 4.61
CA PRO A 167 5.94 -23.26 5.03
C PRO A 167 4.55 -22.93 4.49
N SER A 168 4.17 -21.65 4.44
CA SER A 168 2.88 -21.22 3.86
C SER A 168 2.82 -21.46 2.36
N ILE A 169 3.93 -21.23 1.65
CA ILE A 169 4.05 -21.57 0.22
C ILE A 169 3.89 -23.07 0.02
N LEU A 170 4.63 -23.89 0.78
CA LEU A 170 4.55 -25.35 0.71
C LEU A 170 3.14 -25.87 0.97
N ASN A 171 2.47 -25.37 1.99
CA ASN A 171 1.10 -25.77 2.32
C ASN A 171 0.12 -25.49 1.16
N ARG A 172 0.32 -24.41 0.42
CA ARG A 172 -0.47 -24.12 -0.78
C ARG A 172 -0.16 -25.03 -1.96
N LEU A 173 1.10 -25.49 -2.07
CA LEU A 173 1.54 -26.38 -3.13
C LEU A 173 1.22 -27.86 -2.83
N THR A 174 0.99 -28.19 -1.55
CA THR A 174 0.66 -29.55 -1.12
C THR A 174 -0.83 -29.85 -1.38
N GLY A 175 -1.13 -30.95 -2.06
CA GLY A 175 -2.51 -31.38 -2.29
C GLY A 175 -3.21 -30.75 -3.50
N VAL A 176 -2.53 -29.91 -4.30
CA VAL A 176 -3.03 -29.41 -5.57
C VAL A 176 -2.43 -30.16 -6.76
N PHE A 177 -3.15 -30.20 -7.90
CA PHE A 177 -2.68 -30.77 -9.14
C PHE A 177 -1.49 -30.00 -9.72
N SER A 178 -0.73 -30.63 -10.62
CA SER A 178 0.48 -30.04 -11.20
C SER A 178 0.24 -28.72 -11.94
N GLU A 179 -0.89 -28.58 -12.60
CA GLU A 179 -1.28 -27.34 -13.30
C GLU A 179 -1.54 -26.20 -12.30
N ASP A 180 -2.30 -26.46 -11.24
CA ASP A 180 -2.59 -25.49 -10.19
C ASP A 180 -1.31 -25.00 -9.46
N ARG A 181 -0.27 -25.88 -9.36
CA ARG A 181 1.03 -25.50 -8.78
C ARG A 181 1.77 -24.51 -9.66
N ALA A 182 1.79 -24.76 -10.98
CA ALA A 182 2.42 -23.85 -11.92
C ALA A 182 1.73 -22.48 -11.91
N ASP A 183 0.40 -22.46 -11.88
CA ASP A 183 -0.39 -21.23 -11.79
C ASP A 183 -0.16 -20.48 -10.48
N PHE A 184 -0.03 -21.21 -9.36
CA PHE A 184 0.32 -20.57 -8.08
C PHE A 184 1.69 -19.93 -8.14
N ILE A 185 2.72 -20.63 -8.63
CA ILE A 185 4.07 -20.09 -8.76
C ILE A 185 4.07 -18.86 -9.69
N ALA A 186 3.36 -18.95 -10.83
CA ALA A 186 3.20 -17.82 -11.74
C ALA A 186 2.48 -16.64 -11.09
N SER A 187 1.52 -16.90 -10.19
CA SER A 187 0.81 -15.84 -9.45
C SER A 187 1.73 -15.02 -8.54
N LEU A 188 2.84 -15.60 -8.07
CA LEU A 188 3.84 -14.87 -7.28
C LEU A 188 4.55 -13.80 -8.12
N GLU A 189 4.57 -13.94 -9.45
CA GLU A 189 5.13 -12.94 -10.36
C GLU A 189 4.25 -11.68 -10.50
N LEU A 190 2.99 -11.72 -10.08
CA LEU A 190 2.11 -10.56 -10.09
C LEU A 190 2.52 -9.50 -9.05
N TYR A 191 3.27 -9.91 -8.04
CA TYR A 191 3.80 -9.00 -7.03
C TYR A 191 5.13 -8.38 -7.50
N ASP A 192 5.28 -7.08 -7.31
CA ASP A 192 6.50 -6.38 -7.66
C ASP A 192 7.62 -6.68 -6.66
N LEU A 193 7.28 -6.88 -5.38
CA LEU A 193 8.19 -7.37 -4.34
C LEU A 193 7.65 -8.66 -3.73
N LEU A 194 8.49 -9.69 -3.65
CA LEU A 194 8.24 -10.90 -2.89
C LEU A 194 9.16 -10.93 -1.66
N ILE A 195 8.57 -11.09 -0.48
CA ILE A 195 9.29 -11.24 0.78
C ILE A 195 9.04 -12.65 1.31
N ILE A 196 10.10 -13.42 1.48
CA ILE A 196 10.07 -14.77 2.06
C ILE A 196 10.74 -14.71 3.42
N ASP A 197 9.93 -14.80 4.47
CA ASP A 197 10.40 -14.73 5.86
C ASP A 197 10.82 -16.13 6.36
N ASP A 198 11.87 -16.16 7.19
CA ASP A 198 12.41 -17.36 7.86
C ASP A 198 12.81 -18.51 6.92
N LEU A 199 13.60 -18.22 5.87
CA LEU A 199 14.20 -19.24 5.02
C LEU A 199 15.18 -20.12 5.85
N GLY A 200 15.11 -21.45 5.69
CA GLY A 200 15.96 -22.42 6.37
C GLY A 200 15.35 -23.02 7.64
N VAL A 201 14.07 -22.75 7.94
CA VAL A 201 13.30 -23.36 9.05
C VAL A 201 12.54 -24.62 8.59
N GLU A 202 12.41 -24.79 7.28
CA GLU A 202 11.69 -25.90 6.66
C GLU A 202 12.39 -27.23 6.85
N ARG A 203 11.59 -28.32 6.93
CA ARG A 203 12.12 -29.67 6.88
C ARG A 203 12.82 -29.88 5.53
N SER A 204 14.09 -30.29 5.55
CA SER A 204 14.90 -30.56 4.36
C SER A 204 14.43 -31.85 3.63
N THR A 205 13.17 -31.88 3.20
CA THR A 205 12.65 -32.92 2.33
C THR A 205 12.98 -32.58 0.88
N GLU A 206 13.26 -33.60 0.07
CA GLU A 206 13.53 -33.40 -1.36
C GLU A 206 12.44 -32.60 -2.06
N TYR A 207 11.17 -32.88 -1.74
CA TYR A 207 10.03 -32.14 -2.25
C TYR A 207 10.06 -30.65 -1.86
N ALA A 208 10.34 -30.34 -0.58
CA ALA A 208 10.41 -28.96 -0.11
C ALA A 208 11.50 -28.17 -0.83
N MET A 209 12.67 -28.80 -1.00
CA MET A 209 13.80 -28.18 -1.71
C MET A 209 13.49 -27.95 -3.19
N GLU A 210 12.80 -28.88 -3.84
CA GLU A 210 12.35 -28.73 -5.22
C GLU A 210 11.37 -27.55 -5.37
N GLN A 211 10.37 -27.45 -4.48
CA GLN A 211 9.42 -26.36 -4.53
C GLN A 211 10.08 -25.00 -4.24
N MET A 212 11.01 -24.95 -3.28
CA MET A 212 11.81 -23.76 -2.99
C MET A 212 12.59 -23.32 -4.22
N PHE A 213 13.24 -24.27 -4.88
CA PHE A 213 13.96 -23.98 -6.12
C PHE A 213 13.05 -23.39 -7.17
N PHE A 214 11.86 -23.93 -7.40
CA PHE A 214 10.92 -23.41 -8.40
C PHE A 214 10.47 -21.98 -8.07
N VAL A 215 10.18 -21.67 -6.80
CA VAL A 215 9.77 -20.34 -6.38
C VAL A 215 10.91 -19.32 -6.58
N ILE A 216 12.11 -19.64 -6.12
CA ILE A 216 13.28 -18.75 -6.22
C ILE A 216 13.71 -18.60 -7.69
N ASP A 217 13.70 -19.68 -8.48
CA ASP A 217 14.05 -19.65 -9.89
C ASP A 217 13.04 -18.84 -10.74
N SER A 218 11.74 -19.01 -10.47
CA SER A 218 10.69 -18.17 -11.11
C SER A 218 10.94 -16.71 -10.80
N ARG A 219 11.19 -16.38 -9.53
CA ARG A 219 11.46 -15.00 -9.12
C ARG A 219 12.73 -14.44 -9.74
N TYR A 220 13.79 -15.23 -9.80
CA TYR A 220 15.05 -14.88 -10.46
C TYR A 220 14.84 -14.57 -11.96
N ARG A 221 14.10 -15.43 -12.67
CA ARG A 221 13.80 -15.26 -14.11
C ARG A 221 12.88 -14.09 -14.40
N SER A 222 11.92 -13.79 -13.53
CA SER A 222 11.01 -12.66 -13.70
C SER A 222 11.69 -11.30 -13.52
N ARG A 223 12.95 -11.27 -13.06
CA ARG A 223 13.74 -10.06 -12.78
C ARG A 223 13.01 -9.07 -11.89
N LYS A 224 12.33 -9.58 -10.88
CA LYS A 224 11.66 -8.76 -9.86
C LYS A 224 12.34 -8.91 -8.50
N PRO A 225 12.53 -7.85 -7.73
CA PRO A 225 13.22 -7.90 -6.44
C PRO A 225 12.57 -8.86 -5.46
N MET A 226 13.40 -9.50 -4.63
CA MET A 226 12.95 -10.31 -3.49
C MET A 226 13.70 -9.92 -2.23
N ILE A 227 13.05 -10.06 -1.08
CA ILE A 227 13.68 -9.93 0.23
C ILE A 227 13.56 -11.28 0.92
N ILE A 228 14.68 -11.78 1.40
CA ILE A 228 14.77 -13.04 2.12
C ILE A 228 15.23 -12.75 3.54
N THR A 229 14.55 -13.29 4.54
CA THR A 229 15.08 -13.33 5.91
C THR A 229 15.49 -14.74 6.28
N THR A 230 16.56 -14.88 7.06
CA THR A 230 17.06 -16.18 7.50
C THR A 230 17.86 -16.07 8.80
N ASN A 231 17.89 -17.15 9.56
CA ASN A 231 18.75 -17.29 10.72
C ASN A 231 20.07 -18.01 10.39
N LEU A 232 20.26 -18.46 9.15
CA LEU A 232 21.50 -19.03 8.67
C LEU A 232 22.60 -17.97 8.66
N ARG A 233 23.84 -18.40 8.92
CA ARG A 233 25.02 -17.56 8.78
C ARG A 233 25.36 -17.38 7.31
N LEU A 234 26.00 -16.28 6.97
CA LEU A 234 26.40 -16.02 5.58
C LEU A 234 27.35 -17.09 5.04
N GLU A 235 28.19 -17.67 5.91
CA GLU A 235 29.11 -18.77 5.59
C GLU A 235 28.34 -20.04 5.21
N GLU A 236 27.22 -20.35 5.87
CA GLU A 236 26.38 -21.50 5.58
C GLU A 236 25.68 -21.36 4.22
N ILE A 237 25.27 -20.13 3.89
CA ILE A 237 24.67 -19.81 2.60
C ILE A 237 25.71 -19.87 1.47
N LYS A 238 26.96 -19.45 1.73
CA LYS A 238 28.05 -19.49 0.76
C LYS A 238 28.64 -20.87 0.56
N ASN A 239 28.55 -21.72 1.59
CA ASN A 239 29.07 -23.10 1.58
C ASN A 239 27.96 -24.11 1.86
N PRO A 240 26.99 -24.25 0.93
CA PRO A 240 25.81 -25.09 1.12
C PRO A 240 26.18 -26.58 1.25
N PRO A 241 25.35 -27.37 1.97
CA PRO A 241 25.65 -28.79 2.25
C PRO A 241 25.54 -29.68 1.01
N ASP A 242 24.79 -29.29 0.00
CA ASP A 242 24.51 -30.04 -1.21
C ASP A 242 24.21 -29.17 -2.42
N LEU A 243 24.07 -29.81 -3.58
CA LEU A 243 23.82 -29.13 -4.86
C LEU A 243 22.41 -28.46 -4.93
N ALA A 244 21.43 -29.01 -4.22
CA ALA A 244 20.07 -28.46 -4.22
C ALA A 244 20.06 -27.10 -3.52
N HIS A 245 20.67 -27.02 -2.33
CA HIS A 245 20.84 -25.73 -1.61
C HIS A 245 21.75 -24.79 -2.40
N ALA A 246 22.83 -25.28 -3.02
CA ALA A 246 23.72 -24.45 -3.82
C ALA A 246 22.98 -23.68 -4.93
N ARG A 247 22.10 -24.35 -5.67
CA ARG A 247 21.31 -23.74 -6.75
C ARG A 247 20.37 -22.64 -6.27
N ILE A 248 19.82 -22.79 -5.07
CA ILE A 248 18.91 -21.81 -4.47
C ILE A 248 19.70 -20.61 -3.95
N TYR A 249 20.73 -20.87 -3.15
CA TYR A 249 21.51 -19.82 -2.50
C TYR A 249 22.32 -18.97 -3.49
N ASP A 250 22.81 -19.56 -4.57
CA ASP A 250 23.50 -18.85 -5.65
C ASP A 250 22.62 -17.76 -6.25
N ARG A 251 21.36 -18.08 -6.57
CA ARG A 251 20.38 -17.11 -7.09
C ARG A 251 20.03 -15.99 -6.10
N ILE A 252 19.92 -16.37 -4.82
CA ILE A 252 19.66 -15.41 -3.74
C ILE A 252 20.84 -14.46 -3.61
N LEU A 253 22.08 -14.99 -3.54
CA LEU A 253 23.29 -14.17 -3.37
C LEU A 253 23.57 -13.28 -4.58
N GLU A 254 23.18 -13.68 -5.78
CA GLU A 254 23.34 -12.86 -6.98
C GLU A 254 22.39 -11.64 -6.96
N ARG A 255 21.17 -11.79 -6.43
CA ARG A 255 20.12 -10.77 -6.52
C ARG A 255 19.86 -10.02 -5.23
N CYS A 256 20.31 -10.52 -4.10
CA CYS A 256 20.01 -9.98 -2.79
C CYS A 256 21.28 -9.48 -2.09
N ALA A 257 21.34 -8.20 -1.81
CA ALA A 257 22.42 -7.61 -1.02
C ALA A 257 22.32 -8.10 0.44
N PRO A 258 23.37 -8.69 1.03
CA PRO A 258 23.35 -9.19 2.39
C PRO A 258 23.41 -8.07 3.42
N ILE A 259 22.55 -8.14 4.44
CA ILE A 259 22.51 -7.24 5.59
C ILE A 259 22.54 -8.09 6.86
N LEU A 260 23.59 -7.92 7.66
CA LEU A 260 23.75 -8.62 8.93
C LEU A 260 22.87 -7.97 10.01
N PHE A 261 22.10 -8.81 10.69
CA PHE A 261 21.33 -8.50 11.89
C PHE A 261 21.96 -9.20 13.09
N ALA A 262 22.70 -8.47 13.90
CA ALA A 262 23.37 -8.97 15.10
C ALA A 262 23.08 -8.07 16.30
N GLY A 263 23.20 -8.60 17.51
CA GLY A 263 23.09 -7.83 18.74
C GLY A 263 21.82 -8.12 19.51
N LYS A 264 21.07 -7.07 19.88
CA LYS A 264 19.94 -7.14 20.82
C LYS A 264 18.82 -8.06 20.34
N ASN A 265 18.35 -8.94 21.25
CA ASN A 265 17.17 -9.78 21.02
C ASN A 265 15.91 -9.09 21.53
N PHE A 266 15.16 -8.43 20.64
CA PHE A 266 13.92 -7.74 20.97
C PHE A 266 12.80 -8.66 21.49
N ARG A 267 12.84 -9.97 21.14
CA ARG A 267 11.83 -10.93 21.64
C ARG A 267 12.01 -11.21 23.13
N GLU A 268 13.24 -11.23 23.65
CA GLU A 268 13.49 -11.41 25.09
C GLU A 268 12.97 -10.26 25.93
N GLU A 269 13.11 -9.03 25.44
CA GLU A 269 12.57 -7.84 26.12
C GLU A 269 11.04 -7.83 26.12
N ASN A 270 10.42 -8.12 24.99
CA ASN A 270 8.97 -8.23 24.91
C ASN A 270 8.44 -9.36 25.81
N ALA A 271 9.17 -10.49 25.93
CA ALA A 271 8.82 -11.57 26.82
C ALA A 271 8.94 -11.15 28.31
N ALA A 272 9.93 -10.33 28.67
CA ALA A 272 10.04 -9.80 30.03
C ALA A 272 8.86 -8.88 30.37
N ALA A 273 8.48 -7.97 29.47
CA ALA A 273 7.31 -7.10 29.63
C ALA A 273 6.02 -7.91 29.75
N THR A 274 5.83 -8.93 28.92
CA THR A 274 4.67 -9.84 28.97
C THR A 274 4.59 -10.60 30.29
N ARG A 275 5.73 -11.10 30.81
CA ARG A 275 5.77 -11.78 32.12
C ARG A 275 5.38 -10.84 33.27
N THR A 276 5.80 -9.58 33.21
CA THR A 276 5.44 -8.57 34.22
C THR A 276 3.94 -8.29 34.17
N ALA A 277 3.38 -8.07 32.98
CA ALA A 277 1.94 -7.86 32.82
C ALA A 277 1.12 -9.10 33.23
N ALA A 278 1.59 -10.31 32.88
CA ALA A 278 0.93 -11.55 33.27
C ALA A 278 0.89 -11.73 34.81
N LYS A 279 1.97 -11.40 35.53
CA LYS A 279 1.97 -11.44 37.00
C LYS A 279 0.91 -10.53 37.60
N GLN A 280 0.72 -9.34 37.05
CA GLN A 280 -0.34 -8.40 37.52
C GLN A 280 -1.75 -8.92 37.28
N ILE A 281 -1.94 -9.70 36.21
CA ILE A 281 -3.27 -10.28 35.85
C ILE A 281 -3.57 -11.52 36.69
N VAL A 282 -2.57 -12.39 36.92
CA VAL A 282 -2.78 -13.70 37.60
C VAL A 282 -2.63 -13.63 39.13
N SER A 283 -2.12 -12.52 39.69
CA SER A 283 -2.01 -12.32 41.16
C SER A 283 -2.91 -11.15 41.60
N PRO A 284 -4.20 -11.37 41.78
CA PRO A 284 -5.15 -10.32 42.13
C PRO A 284 -5.08 -9.85 43.59
N GLU A 285 -4.28 -10.49 44.47
CA GLU A 285 -4.35 -10.29 45.93
C GLU A 285 -3.74 -8.97 46.44
N GLU A 286 -3.05 -8.17 45.64
CA GLU A 286 -2.49 -6.89 46.11
C GLU A 286 -3.37 -5.66 45.88
N ARG A 287 -4.57 -5.81 45.28
CA ARG A 287 -5.50 -4.68 45.04
C ARG A 287 -6.53 -4.41 46.09
N SER A 288 -6.71 -5.32 47.09
CA SER A 288 -7.88 -5.25 47.98
C SER A 288 -7.65 -4.58 49.33
N LEU A 289 -6.46 -4.08 49.68
CA LEU A 289 -6.21 -3.43 50.98
C LEU A 289 -6.18 -1.91 50.96
N ALA A 290 -6.11 -1.28 49.80
CA ALA A 290 -6.05 0.20 49.70
C ALA A 290 -7.42 0.87 49.43
N GLU A 291 -8.49 0.14 49.16
CA GLU A 291 -9.83 0.71 48.88
C GLU A 291 -10.84 0.58 50.04
N TYR A 292 -10.43 0.03 51.18
CA TYR A 292 -11.30 -0.10 52.36
C TYR A 292 -10.92 0.81 53.54
N GLU A 293 -9.97 1.73 53.37
CA GLU A 293 -9.60 2.73 54.42
C GLU A 293 -9.86 4.18 53.96
N ASN A 294 -10.99 4.48 53.31
CA ASN A 294 -11.52 5.84 53.20
C ASN A 294 -13.03 5.86 53.30
#